data_2818adf0a1a5dde6f5a2251fb9c9cdff
#
_entry.id   2818adf0a1a5dde6f5a2251fb9c9cdff
#
_cell.length_a   1.000
_cell.length_b   1.000
_cell.length_c   1.000
_cell.angle_alpha   90.00
_cell.angle_beta   90.00
_cell.angle_gamma   90.00
#
_symmetry.space_group_name_H-M   'P 1'
#
loop_
_entity.id
_entity.type
_entity.pdbx_description
1 polymer ?
#
loop_
_entity_poly.entity_id
_entity_poly.type
_entity_poly.pdbx_seq_one_letter_code
_entity_poly.pdbx_strand_id
1 'polypeptide(L)'
;MWATALLAALGAIRLFMTTRYHLIPDESYYWLWSKFPDWCYFSKGPMVAWAISLGTALGGDTEFGVRWPAVALHIATGALLFGFSRRLFGGPAAVWTLFVAMTIPLFAVGGIVMTIDPLSVFFWTAAAVACWHACKRPTWS
;
A
#
# COMPACT_ATOMS: atom_id res chain seq x y z
N MET A 1 10.33 -15.32 -10.86
CA MET A 1 11.13 -15.64 -9.67
C MET A 1 11.76 -14.42 -9.00
N TRP A 2 12.60 -13.60 -9.68
CA TRP A 2 13.28 -12.46 -9.03
C TRP A 2 12.35 -11.38 -8.47
N ALA A 3 11.28 -11.01 -9.19
CA ALA A 3 10.34 -9.98 -8.74
C ALA A 3 9.57 -10.40 -7.48
N THR A 4 9.14 -11.65 -7.40
CA THR A 4 8.46 -12.19 -6.21
C THR A 4 9.41 -12.26 -5.01
N ALA A 5 10.66 -12.66 -5.24
CA ALA A 5 11.69 -12.67 -4.21
C ALA A 5 12.00 -11.25 -3.69
N LEU A 6 12.10 -10.26 -4.58
CA LEU A 6 12.31 -8.87 -4.21
C LEU A 6 11.13 -8.32 -3.38
N LEU A 7 9.89 -8.55 -3.82
CA LEU A 7 8.69 -8.12 -3.07
C LEU A 7 8.63 -8.79 -1.70
N ALA A 8 8.92 -10.08 -1.62
CA ALA A 8 8.92 -10.82 -0.36
C ALA A 8 10.01 -10.31 0.59
N ALA A 9 11.23 -10.10 0.10
CA ALA A 9 12.33 -9.60 0.90
C ALA A 9 12.06 -8.19 1.43
N LEU A 10 11.61 -7.28 0.56
CA LEU A 10 11.24 -5.92 0.97
C LEU A 10 10.05 -5.90 1.92
N GLY A 11 9.06 -6.76 1.70
CA GLY A 11 7.93 -6.93 2.61
C GLY A 11 8.37 -7.40 3.99
N ALA A 12 9.23 -8.41 4.06
CA ALA A 12 9.77 -8.92 5.33
C ALA A 12 10.58 -7.86 6.08
N ILE A 13 11.47 -7.12 5.38
CA ILE A 13 12.24 -6.02 5.98
C ILE A 13 11.29 -4.95 6.52
N ARG A 14 10.24 -4.56 5.78
CA ARG A 14 9.27 -3.57 6.23
C ARG A 14 8.47 -4.04 7.42
N LEU A 15 7.98 -5.28 7.42
CA LEU A 15 7.29 -5.86 8.58
C LEU A 15 8.18 -5.88 9.82
N PHE A 16 9.46 -6.18 9.66
CA PHE A 16 10.42 -6.09 10.76
C PHE A 16 10.58 -4.65 11.27
N MET A 17 10.62 -3.67 10.37
CA MET A 17 10.75 -2.26 10.72
C MET A 17 9.49 -1.71 11.43
N THR A 18 8.30 -2.25 11.18
CA THR A 18 7.05 -1.78 11.82
C THR A 18 7.10 -1.85 13.34
N THR A 19 7.88 -2.76 13.91
CA THR A 19 7.99 -2.99 15.36
C THR A 19 9.14 -2.24 16.03
N ARG A 20 9.95 -1.49 15.27
CA ARG A 20 11.19 -0.87 15.79
C ARG A 20 11.05 0.57 16.24
N TYR A 21 9.98 1.24 15.84
CA TYR A 21 9.77 2.65 16.11
C TYR A 21 8.35 2.87 16.62
N HIS A 22 8.19 3.77 17.58
CA HIS A 22 6.87 4.21 18.03
C HIS A 22 6.07 4.84 16.91
N LEU A 23 4.75 4.89 17.08
CA LEU A 23 3.86 5.55 16.13
C LEU A 23 4.23 7.03 16.01
N ILE A 24 4.24 7.54 14.79
CA ILE A 24 4.35 8.97 14.56
C ILE A 24 3.02 9.66 14.90
N PRO A 25 3.00 11.00 15.12
CA PRO A 25 1.80 11.71 15.52
C PRO A 25 0.58 11.43 14.63
N ASP A 26 0.76 11.42 13.31
CA ASP A 26 -0.33 11.14 12.37
C ASP A 26 -0.88 9.72 12.51
N GLU A 27 -0.02 8.71 12.68
CA GLU A 27 -0.45 7.34 12.91
C GLU A 27 -1.24 7.20 14.21
N SER A 28 -0.78 7.85 15.28
CA SER A 28 -1.47 7.85 16.58
C SER A 28 -2.84 8.50 16.47
N TYR A 29 -2.96 9.57 15.68
CA TYR A 29 -4.22 10.24 15.42
C TYR A 29 -5.19 9.34 14.63
N TYR A 30 -4.74 8.68 13.57
CA TYR A 30 -5.56 7.74 12.80
C TYR A 30 -5.88 6.46 13.58
N TRP A 31 -4.97 6.01 14.44
CA TRP A 31 -5.24 4.91 15.37
C TRP A 31 -6.36 5.26 16.35
N LEU A 32 -6.37 6.47 16.90
CA LEU A 32 -7.47 6.93 17.74
C LEU A 32 -8.80 6.91 16.99
N TRP A 33 -8.83 7.37 15.74
CA TRP A 33 -10.04 7.28 14.89
C TRP A 33 -10.50 5.84 14.68
N SER A 34 -9.60 4.90 14.54
CA SER A 34 -9.95 3.49 14.35
C SER A 34 -10.70 2.87 15.52
N LYS A 35 -10.65 3.49 16.72
CA LYS A 35 -11.41 3.07 17.90
C LYS A 35 -12.87 3.52 17.87
N PHE A 36 -13.17 4.50 17.05
CA PHE A 36 -14.52 5.06 16.87
C PHE A 36 -14.85 5.08 15.38
N PRO A 37 -15.23 3.90 14.79
CA PRO A 37 -15.52 3.81 13.37
C PRO A 37 -16.67 4.74 12.97
N ASP A 38 -16.40 5.63 12.00
CA ASP A 38 -17.37 6.56 11.44
C ASP A 38 -17.17 6.67 9.92
N TRP A 39 -18.12 7.28 9.24
CA TRP A 39 -18.10 7.54 7.81
C TRP A 39 -17.27 8.77 7.41
N CYS A 40 -17.01 9.66 8.36
CA CYS A 40 -16.25 10.87 8.13
C CYS A 40 -15.50 11.28 9.39
N TYR A 41 -14.30 11.80 9.23
CA TYR A 41 -13.50 12.36 10.30
C TYR A 41 -13.14 13.81 9.97
N PHE A 42 -12.72 14.57 10.96
CA PHE A 42 -12.50 16.01 10.86
C PHE A 42 -11.76 16.48 9.60
N SER A 43 -10.72 15.77 9.17
CA SER A 43 -9.85 16.21 8.07
C SER A 43 -9.65 15.19 6.96
N LYS A 44 -10.11 13.95 7.13
CA LYS A 44 -9.82 12.84 6.22
C LYS A 44 -11.02 11.89 6.07
N GLY A 45 -11.01 11.14 4.98
CA GLY A 45 -11.99 10.07 4.76
C GLY A 45 -11.75 8.85 5.67
N PRO A 46 -12.73 7.95 5.78
CA PRO A 46 -12.76 6.88 6.78
C PRO A 46 -11.78 5.73 6.50
N MET A 47 -11.31 5.58 5.26
CA MET A 47 -10.56 4.39 4.81
C MET A 47 -9.30 4.11 5.65
N VAL A 48 -8.57 5.14 6.10
CA VAL A 48 -7.38 4.95 6.93
C VAL A 48 -7.74 4.38 8.30
N ALA A 49 -8.80 4.88 8.92
CA ALA A 49 -9.28 4.39 10.21
C ALA A 49 -9.79 2.94 10.10
N TRP A 50 -10.53 2.62 9.04
CA TRP A 50 -11.01 1.26 8.79
C TRP A 50 -9.86 0.28 8.52
N ALA A 51 -8.86 0.70 7.74
CA ALA A 51 -7.67 -0.12 7.50
C ALA A 51 -6.90 -0.41 8.80
N ILE A 52 -6.73 0.60 9.66
CA ILE A 52 -6.10 0.43 10.96
C ILE A 52 -6.98 -0.43 11.90
N SER A 53 -8.29 -0.24 11.91
CA SER A 53 -9.21 -1.08 12.69
C SER A 53 -9.10 -2.55 12.28
N LEU A 54 -9.10 -2.85 10.99
CA LEU A 54 -8.85 -4.21 10.48
C LEU A 54 -7.45 -4.69 10.89
N GLY A 55 -6.47 -3.81 10.76
CA GLY A 55 -5.09 -4.12 11.10
C GLY A 55 -4.90 -4.49 12.56
N THR A 56 -5.46 -3.72 13.47
CA THR A 56 -5.39 -3.98 14.92
C THR A 56 -6.26 -5.15 15.34
N ALA A 57 -7.37 -5.42 14.67
CA ALA A 57 -8.19 -6.61 14.90
C ALA A 57 -7.44 -7.91 14.61
N LEU A 58 -6.55 -7.94 13.62
CA LEU A 58 -5.78 -9.11 13.23
C LEU A 58 -4.39 -9.18 13.86
N GLY A 59 -3.71 -8.03 14.01
CA GLY A 59 -2.34 -7.92 14.51
C GLY A 59 -2.19 -7.47 15.95
N GLY A 60 -3.33 -7.27 16.64
CA GLY A 60 -3.35 -6.71 18.00
C GLY A 60 -3.17 -5.18 18.00
N ASP A 61 -3.40 -4.58 19.16
CA ASP A 61 -3.30 -3.13 19.37
C ASP A 61 -1.84 -2.72 19.61
N THR A 62 -1.04 -2.87 18.60
CA THR A 62 0.41 -2.68 18.58
C THR A 62 0.83 -1.86 17.38
N GLU A 63 2.06 -1.36 17.37
CA GLU A 63 2.65 -0.69 16.19
C GLU A 63 2.59 -1.58 14.93
N PHE A 64 2.76 -2.88 15.11
CA PHE A 64 2.60 -3.84 14.02
C PHE A 64 1.16 -3.85 13.49
N GLY A 65 0.17 -3.96 14.40
CA GLY A 65 -1.25 -3.98 14.03
C GLY A 65 -1.67 -2.74 13.25
N VAL A 66 -1.14 -1.56 13.61
CA VAL A 66 -1.41 -0.30 12.90
C VAL A 66 -0.78 -0.28 11.50
N ARG A 67 0.44 -0.79 11.34
CA ARG A 67 1.28 -0.59 10.16
C ARG A 67 1.25 -1.70 9.12
N TRP A 68 0.97 -2.95 9.49
CA TRP A 68 1.00 -4.03 8.50
C TRP A 68 0.04 -3.82 7.30
N PRO A 69 -1.12 -3.12 7.43
CA PRO A 69 -1.94 -2.81 6.27
C PRO A 69 -1.21 -1.92 5.25
N ALA A 70 -0.37 -0.97 5.70
CA ALA A 70 0.44 -0.16 4.79
C ALA A 70 1.45 -1.02 4.02
N VAL A 71 2.10 -1.97 4.70
CA VAL A 71 3.02 -2.92 4.05
C VAL A 71 2.29 -3.77 3.01
N ALA A 72 1.11 -4.29 3.35
CA ALA A 72 0.30 -5.09 2.43
C ALA A 72 -0.13 -4.30 1.18
N LEU A 73 -0.61 -3.07 1.37
CA LEU A 73 -0.97 -2.16 0.28
C LEU A 73 0.22 -1.83 -0.61
N HIS A 74 1.39 -1.62 -0.01
CA HIS A 74 2.60 -1.33 -0.76
C HIS A 74 3.06 -2.51 -1.61
N ILE A 75 3.02 -3.73 -1.07
CA ILE A 75 3.29 -4.97 -1.83
C ILE A 75 2.28 -5.13 -2.96
N ALA A 76 1.00 -4.90 -2.70
CA ALA A 76 -0.06 -4.98 -3.71
C ALA A 76 0.14 -3.95 -4.83
N THR A 77 0.52 -2.71 -4.48
CA THR A 77 0.86 -1.65 -5.45
C THR A 77 2.05 -2.08 -6.32
N GLY A 78 3.10 -2.62 -5.71
CA GLY A 78 4.26 -3.14 -6.45
C GLY A 78 3.90 -4.27 -7.40
N ALA A 79 3.04 -5.18 -6.99
CA ALA A 79 2.55 -6.28 -7.83
C ALA A 79 1.72 -5.77 -9.01
N LEU A 80 0.86 -4.76 -8.79
CA LEU A 80 0.09 -4.10 -9.86
C LEU A 80 1.00 -3.41 -10.87
N LEU A 81 1.96 -2.61 -10.39
CA LEU A 81 2.92 -1.91 -11.25
C LEU A 81 3.78 -2.88 -12.05
N PHE A 82 4.26 -3.95 -11.43
CA PHE A 82 5.01 -4.99 -12.11
C PHE A 82 4.20 -5.67 -13.20
N GLY A 83 2.97 -6.12 -12.86
CA GLY A 83 2.09 -6.79 -13.80
C GLY A 83 1.71 -5.89 -14.99
N PHE A 84 1.42 -4.63 -14.72
CA PHE A 84 1.08 -3.65 -15.74
C PHE A 84 2.28 -3.32 -16.64
N SER A 85 3.44 -3.00 -16.06
CA SER A 85 4.66 -2.73 -16.82
C SER A 85 5.10 -3.93 -17.67
N ARG A 86 4.97 -5.15 -17.13
CA ARG A 86 5.28 -6.36 -17.86
C ARG A 86 4.43 -6.54 -19.12
N ARG A 87 3.16 -6.17 -19.04
CA ARG A 87 2.23 -6.25 -20.18
C ARG A 87 2.52 -5.20 -21.26
N LEU A 88 2.99 -4.02 -20.85
CA LEU A 88 3.25 -2.90 -21.75
C LEU A 88 4.63 -2.96 -22.40
N PHE A 89 5.65 -3.27 -21.62
CA PHE A 89 7.05 -3.08 -21.98
C PHE A 89 7.91 -4.32 -21.85
N GLY A 90 7.32 -5.44 -21.36
CA GLY A 90 8.03 -6.70 -21.18
C GLY A 90 8.73 -6.87 -19.82
N GLY A 91 9.38 -8.03 -19.66
CA GLY A 91 9.94 -8.45 -18.37
C GLY A 91 11.03 -7.54 -17.79
N PRO A 92 12.07 -7.17 -18.56
CA PRO A 92 13.14 -6.31 -18.05
C PRO A 92 12.62 -4.97 -17.53
N ALA A 93 11.75 -4.29 -18.29
CA ALA A 93 11.15 -3.02 -17.88
C ALA A 93 10.33 -3.16 -16.60
N ALA A 94 9.58 -4.27 -16.46
CA ALA A 94 8.80 -4.53 -15.25
C ALA A 94 9.67 -4.67 -14.00
N VAL A 95 10.83 -5.31 -14.10
CA VAL A 95 11.78 -5.43 -12.98
C VAL A 95 12.32 -4.05 -12.58
N TRP A 96 12.71 -3.23 -13.55
CA TRP A 96 13.18 -1.88 -13.27
C TRP A 96 12.07 -0.99 -12.68
N THR A 97 10.84 -1.07 -13.21
CA THR A 97 9.68 -0.36 -12.66
C THR A 97 9.47 -0.73 -11.19
N LEU A 98 9.49 -2.03 -10.89
CA LEU A 98 9.34 -2.50 -9.51
C LEU A 98 10.48 -1.99 -8.62
N PHE A 99 11.73 -2.13 -9.07
CA PHE A 99 12.90 -1.69 -8.31
C PHE A 99 12.82 -0.19 -7.99
N VAL A 100 12.59 0.64 -9.00
CA VAL A 100 12.48 2.10 -8.83
C VAL A 100 11.32 2.45 -7.91
N ALA A 101 10.12 1.90 -8.16
CA ALA A 101 8.94 2.18 -7.33
C ALA A 101 9.16 1.79 -5.86
N MET A 102 9.83 0.68 -5.59
CA MET A 102 10.05 0.20 -4.22
C MET A 102 11.18 0.92 -3.49
N THR A 103 12.09 1.59 -4.21
CA THR A 103 13.28 2.26 -3.63
C THR A 103 13.16 3.78 -3.56
N ILE A 104 12.19 4.40 -4.24
CA ILE A 104 11.92 5.84 -4.09
C ILE A 104 11.64 6.14 -2.61
N PRO A 105 12.33 7.11 -1.97
CA PRO A 105 12.22 7.35 -0.54
C PRO A 105 10.79 7.55 -0.05
N LEU A 106 9.98 8.31 -0.80
CA LEU A 106 8.58 8.56 -0.46
C LEU A 106 7.76 7.25 -0.38
N PHE A 107 7.92 6.37 -1.37
CA PHE A 107 7.27 5.06 -1.37
C PHE A 107 7.86 4.11 -0.34
N ALA A 108 9.17 4.19 -0.09
CA ALA A 108 9.82 3.35 0.91
C ALA A 108 9.30 3.65 2.32
N VAL A 109 9.15 4.92 2.68
CA VAL A 109 8.57 5.36 3.96
C VAL A 109 7.06 5.06 4.01
N GLY A 110 6.31 5.43 2.97
CA GLY A 110 4.87 5.13 2.85
C GLY A 110 4.54 3.64 2.87
N GLY A 111 5.52 2.77 2.58
CA GLY A 111 5.36 1.32 2.72
C GLY A 111 5.59 0.78 4.14
N ILE A 112 5.84 1.65 5.13
CA ILE A 112 6.01 1.28 6.54
C ILE A 112 5.01 2.03 7.41
N VAL A 113 4.82 3.32 7.16
CA VAL A 113 3.98 4.22 7.95
C VAL A 113 2.54 4.15 7.46
N MET A 114 1.60 3.94 8.38
CA MET A 114 0.17 3.90 8.03
C MET A 114 -0.44 5.28 8.05
N THR A 115 -0.43 5.91 6.88
CA THR A 115 -1.11 7.18 6.60
C THR A 115 -2.20 6.98 5.55
N ILE A 116 -2.76 8.06 5.04
CA ILE A 116 -3.67 8.03 3.89
C ILE A 116 -2.97 7.65 2.58
N ASP A 117 -1.63 7.86 2.51
CA ASP A 117 -0.86 7.75 1.26
C ASP A 117 -0.81 6.32 0.71
N PRO A 118 -0.54 5.25 1.51
CA PRO A 118 -0.56 3.88 1.01
C PRO A 118 -1.88 3.49 0.34
N LEU A 119 -3.00 3.93 0.93
CA LEU A 119 -4.34 3.71 0.39
C LEU A 119 -4.53 4.49 -0.93
N SER A 120 -4.21 5.77 -0.91
CA SER A 120 -4.35 6.65 -2.09
C SER A 120 -3.55 6.12 -3.25
N VAL A 121 -2.28 5.79 -3.05
CA VAL A 121 -1.38 5.27 -4.09
C VAL A 121 -1.88 3.95 -4.65
N PHE A 122 -2.33 3.04 -3.79
CA PHE A 122 -2.87 1.76 -4.22
C PHE A 122 -4.12 1.94 -5.08
N PHE A 123 -5.11 2.69 -4.61
CA PHE A 123 -6.37 2.87 -5.34
C PHE A 123 -6.20 3.68 -6.63
N TRP A 124 -5.35 4.71 -6.63
CA TRP A 124 -5.01 5.44 -7.86
C TRP A 124 -4.33 4.54 -8.89
N THR A 125 -3.37 3.73 -8.46
CA THR A 125 -2.70 2.76 -9.35
C THR A 125 -3.69 1.74 -9.90
N ALA A 126 -4.54 1.19 -9.04
CA ALA A 126 -5.56 0.22 -9.44
C ALA A 126 -6.56 0.82 -10.42
N ALA A 127 -7.04 2.04 -10.16
CA ALA A 127 -7.94 2.76 -11.04
C ALA A 127 -7.31 3.05 -12.41
N ALA A 128 -6.06 3.51 -12.44
CA ALA A 128 -5.34 3.76 -13.70
C ALA A 128 -5.18 2.48 -14.54
N VAL A 129 -4.81 1.37 -13.91
CA VAL A 129 -4.70 0.07 -14.57
C VAL A 129 -6.06 -0.42 -15.08
N ALA A 130 -7.11 -0.29 -14.27
CA ALA A 130 -8.47 -0.68 -14.66
C ALA A 130 -8.98 0.16 -15.82
N CYS A 131 -8.80 1.47 -15.79
CA CYS A 131 -9.17 2.39 -16.86
C CYS A 131 -8.44 2.03 -18.18
N TRP A 132 -7.13 1.79 -18.12
CA TRP A 132 -6.37 1.36 -19.30
C TRP A 132 -6.93 0.06 -19.91
N HIS A 133 -7.28 -0.93 -19.05
CA HIS A 133 -7.88 -2.16 -19.52
C HIS A 133 -9.26 -1.95 -20.13
N ALA A 134 -10.09 -1.09 -19.54
CA ALA A 134 -11.41 -0.75 -20.08
C ALA A 134 -11.32 -0.10 -21.45
N CYS A 135 -10.40 0.87 -21.63
CA CYS A 135 -10.18 1.53 -22.90
C CYS A 135 -9.66 0.61 -24.03
N LYS A 136 -9.02 -0.51 -23.65
CA LYS A 136 -8.50 -1.49 -24.62
C LYS A 136 -9.52 -2.57 -25.01
N ARG A 137 -10.66 -2.66 -24.32
CA ARG A 137 -11.74 -3.58 -24.67
C ARG A 137 -12.78 -2.85 -25.49
N PRO A 138 -12.89 -3.08 -26.84
CA PRO A 138 -13.99 -2.55 -27.63
C PRO A 138 -15.26 -3.35 -27.33
N THR A 139 -16.01 -2.95 -26.32
CA THR A 139 -17.27 -3.62 -25.93
C THR A 139 -18.50 -2.79 -26.25
N TRP A 140 -18.37 -1.78 -27.10
CA TRP A 140 -19.48 -0.98 -27.58
C TRP A 140 -19.65 -1.16 -29.08
N SER A 141 -20.10 -2.34 -29.49
CA SER A 141 -20.70 -2.60 -30.82
C SER A 141 -22.06 -3.21 -30.64
#